data_a19d639f1bddd209ae59c5c721252c48
#
_entry.id   a19d639f1bddd209ae59c5c721252c48
#
_cell.length_a   1.000
_cell.length_b   1.000
_cell.length_c   1.000
_cell.angle_alpha   90.00
_cell.angle_beta   90.00
_cell.angle_gamma   90.00
#
_symmetry.space_group_name_H-M   'P 1'
#
loop_
_entity.id
_entity.type
_entity.pdbx_description
1 polymer ?
#
loop_
_entity_poly.entity_id
_entity_poly.type
_entity_poly.pdbx_seq_one_letter_code
_entity_poly.pdbx_strand_id
1 'polypeptide(L)'
;LRCLVGSEMCIRDRYTVLHAGGKFGGGGYKVSGGLHGVGASVVNALSEWLEVQVKRNGHIYQQRYERGKICYDLKIVGDCDIEDTGTQVTFLPDSEIFQETTVFEFDILMHRLREMAFLTKGIKITLTDLREGLEQQKIFHYEGGIKEFVQYLNKSKEPLYSQIIYCEGVKDNVQVEVAFQHNDGYNEVVDSFVNNIKTPEGGTHLTGFRNSLTKTFNDYARKNKILKDSDQGLSGDDIREGLTAIVSVKIEDPQFEGQTKQKLGNTVARGAVDSIVSEQLTYFLEQNPAVAKSICEKSLLAQRAREAARKARDLTRRKTALESTSLPGKLADCSDKDSKNCEIYIVEGDSAGGSAKTARSRATQAILPLRGKILNVEKARLDRIPVSYTHLTLPTNSRV
;
A
#
# COMPACT_ATOMS: atom_id res chain seq x y z
N LEU A 1 -31.63 2.14 28.29
CA LEU A 1 -32.79 1.80 27.44
C LEU A 1 -32.40 0.68 26.49
N ARG A 2 -32.81 -0.55 26.78
CA ARG A 2 -32.74 -1.66 25.82
C ARG A 2 -33.77 -1.38 24.73
N CYS A 3 -33.36 -0.66 23.69
CA CYS A 3 -34.19 -0.47 22.53
C CYS A 3 -34.35 -1.83 21.82
N LEU A 4 -35.54 -2.40 21.93
CA LEU A 4 -35.92 -3.58 21.16
C LEU A 4 -35.93 -3.18 19.69
N VAL A 5 -35.11 -3.80 18.85
CA VAL A 5 -35.17 -3.62 17.40
C VAL A 5 -36.60 -3.96 16.97
N GLY A 6 -37.32 -3.03 16.27
CA GLY A 6 -38.69 -3.20 15.89
C GLY A 6 -39.71 -2.42 16.75
N SER A 7 -39.27 -1.74 17.81
CA SER A 7 -40.12 -0.75 18.47
C SER A 7 -40.11 0.58 17.73
N GLU A 8 -41.20 1.29 17.74
CA GLU A 8 -41.34 2.62 17.11
C GLU A 8 -40.21 3.58 17.51
N MET A 9 -39.88 3.62 18.78
CA MET A 9 -38.80 4.45 19.32
C MET A 9 -37.43 4.10 18.72
N CYS A 10 -37.16 2.81 18.46
CA CYS A 10 -35.87 2.37 17.88
C CYS A 10 -35.74 2.70 16.41
N ILE A 11 -36.76 2.49 15.61
CA ILE A 11 -36.75 2.79 14.17
C ILE A 11 -36.67 4.28 13.98
N ARG A 12 -37.56 5.02 14.62
CA ARG A 12 -37.61 6.48 14.58
C ARG A 12 -36.26 7.10 14.96
N ASP A 13 -35.74 6.76 16.14
CA ASP A 13 -34.53 7.39 16.68
C ASP A 13 -33.29 7.09 15.82
N ARG A 14 -33.18 5.90 15.22
CA ARG A 14 -32.07 5.57 14.31
C ARG A 14 -32.04 6.42 13.04
N TYR A 15 -33.18 6.85 12.55
CA TYR A 15 -33.29 7.60 11.29
C TYR A 15 -33.50 9.10 11.48
N THR A 16 -33.82 9.56 12.68
CA THR A 16 -34.12 10.99 12.94
C THR A 16 -33.24 11.63 14.01
N VAL A 17 -32.67 10.84 14.93
CA VAL A 17 -31.90 11.38 16.05
C VAL A 17 -30.41 11.14 15.82
N LEU A 18 -29.58 12.17 15.96
CA LEU A 18 -28.13 12.07 15.92
C LEU A 18 -27.67 11.34 17.20
N HIS A 19 -26.63 10.50 17.02
CA HIS A 19 -26.06 9.71 18.11
C HIS A 19 -27.02 8.68 18.74
N ALA A 20 -28.11 8.34 18.05
CA ALA A 20 -29.00 7.27 18.45
C ALA A 20 -28.50 5.92 17.92
N GLY A 21 -28.44 4.91 18.77
CA GLY A 21 -28.12 3.54 18.38
C GLY A 21 -27.43 2.71 19.45
N GLY A 22 -27.41 1.39 19.27
CA GLY A 22 -26.85 0.42 20.22
C GLY A 22 -25.33 0.50 20.43
N LYS A 23 -24.66 1.47 19.81
CA LYS A 23 -23.22 1.71 19.97
C LYS A 23 -22.85 2.50 21.24
N PHE A 24 -23.81 3.26 21.78
CA PHE A 24 -23.60 4.18 22.91
C PHE A 24 -23.95 3.60 24.29
N GLY A 25 -24.34 2.34 24.38
CA GLY A 25 -24.82 1.73 25.61
C GLY A 25 -24.03 0.53 26.13
N GLY A 26 -22.81 0.32 25.69
CA GLY A 26 -21.91 -0.71 26.22
C GLY A 26 -22.47 -2.14 26.11
N GLY A 27 -22.35 -2.81 24.99
CA GLY A 27 -22.60 -4.26 24.90
C GLY A 27 -23.20 -4.78 23.59
N GLY A 28 -23.67 -3.92 22.70
CA GLY A 28 -24.27 -4.37 21.43
C GLY A 28 -23.30 -4.63 20.29
N TYR A 29 -22.16 -3.93 20.29
CA TYR A 29 -21.16 -4.03 19.23
C TYR A 29 -19.76 -3.97 19.83
N LYS A 30 -18.99 -5.05 19.72
CA LYS A 30 -17.58 -5.08 20.13
C LYS A 30 -16.68 -4.25 19.18
N VAL A 31 -17.06 -4.14 17.91
CA VAL A 31 -16.32 -3.43 16.88
C VAL A 31 -17.30 -2.77 15.92
N SER A 32 -17.10 -1.49 15.63
CA SER A 32 -17.93 -0.74 14.71
C SER A 32 -17.12 0.26 13.87
N GLY A 33 -17.39 0.32 12.57
CA GLY A 33 -16.83 1.33 11.67
C GLY A 33 -17.43 2.72 11.85
N GLY A 34 -18.67 2.81 12.36
CA GLY A 34 -19.34 4.10 12.62
C GLY A 34 -19.10 4.56 14.04
N LEU A 35 -18.51 5.75 14.23
CA LEU A 35 -18.21 6.32 15.55
C LEU A 35 -19.36 7.15 16.11
N HIS A 36 -20.16 7.78 15.27
CA HIS A 36 -21.10 8.81 15.69
C HIS A 36 -22.59 8.42 15.59
N GLY A 37 -22.91 7.22 15.08
CA GLY A 37 -24.30 6.76 14.95
C GLY A 37 -25.18 7.64 14.05
N VAL A 38 -24.58 8.33 13.07
CA VAL A 38 -25.29 9.29 12.21
C VAL A 38 -25.54 8.78 10.78
N GLY A 39 -25.00 7.63 10.39
CA GLY A 39 -25.08 7.15 8.99
C GLY A 39 -26.51 7.01 8.47
N ALA A 40 -27.39 6.37 9.24
CA ALA A 40 -28.79 6.17 8.84
C ALA A 40 -29.58 7.48 8.81
N SER A 41 -29.39 8.36 9.80
CA SER A 41 -30.07 9.67 9.85
C SER A 41 -29.57 10.61 8.74
N VAL A 42 -28.31 10.55 8.35
CA VAL A 42 -27.78 11.31 7.21
C VAL A 42 -28.40 10.83 5.90
N VAL A 43 -28.47 9.51 5.66
CA VAL A 43 -29.13 8.98 4.45
C VAL A 43 -30.59 9.45 4.39
N ASN A 44 -31.31 9.40 5.51
CA ASN A 44 -32.69 9.92 5.60
C ASN A 44 -32.77 11.40 5.26
N ALA A 45 -31.91 12.24 5.85
CA ALA A 45 -31.89 13.67 5.61
C ALA A 45 -31.52 14.06 4.16
N LEU A 46 -30.73 13.23 3.48
CA LEU A 46 -30.31 13.43 2.08
C LEU A 46 -31.24 12.75 1.06
N SER A 47 -32.34 12.19 1.50
CA SER A 47 -33.32 11.51 0.64
C SER A 47 -34.57 12.32 0.48
N GLU A 48 -35.12 12.36 -0.72
CA GLU A 48 -36.46 12.88 -0.97
C GLU A 48 -37.51 12.12 -0.14
N TRP A 49 -37.37 10.78 -0.16
CA TRP A 49 -38.11 9.92 0.77
C TRP A 49 -37.26 8.69 1.13
N LEU A 50 -37.52 8.15 2.32
CA LEU A 50 -36.93 6.92 2.82
C LEU A 50 -38.00 6.08 3.51
N GLU A 51 -38.05 4.78 3.24
CA GLU A 51 -38.94 3.83 3.85
C GLU A 51 -38.17 2.67 4.46
N VAL A 52 -38.55 2.34 5.68
CA VAL A 52 -37.97 1.22 6.43
C VAL A 52 -39.02 0.19 6.71
N GLN A 53 -38.79 -1.05 6.38
CA GLN A 53 -39.61 -2.19 6.78
C GLN A 53 -38.77 -3.14 7.64
N VAL A 54 -39.34 -3.60 8.74
CA VAL A 54 -38.69 -4.53 9.68
C VAL A 54 -39.60 -5.72 9.91
N LYS A 55 -39.13 -6.91 9.60
CA LYS A 55 -39.79 -8.18 9.93
C LYS A 55 -39.34 -8.64 11.31
N ARG A 56 -40.29 -8.78 12.21
CA ARG A 56 -40.04 -9.22 13.59
C ARG A 56 -41.29 -9.69 14.30
N ASN A 57 -41.14 -10.75 15.12
CA ASN A 57 -42.23 -11.27 15.96
C ASN A 57 -43.52 -11.56 15.19
N GLY A 58 -43.42 -12.07 13.97
CA GLY A 58 -44.54 -12.42 13.12
C GLY A 58 -45.20 -11.24 12.38
N HIS A 59 -44.67 -10.02 12.52
CA HIS A 59 -45.25 -8.82 11.88
C HIS A 59 -44.22 -8.08 11.05
N ILE A 60 -44.71 -7.36 10.04
CA ILE A 60 -43.93 -6.45 9.18
C ILE A 60 -44.28 -5.02 9.63
N TYR A 61 -43.34 -4.34 10.27
CA TYR A 61 -43.45 -2.95 10.69
C TYR A 61 -42.90 -2.04 9.59
N GLN A 62 -43.57 -0.91 9.34
CA GLN A 62 -43.19 0.07 8.33
C GLN A 62 -43.19 1.49 8.89
N GLN A 63 -42.15 2.25 8.51
CA GLN A 63 -42.06 3.69 8.78
C GLN A 63 -41.51 4.38 7.52
N ARG A 64 -42.14 5.55 7.18
CA ARG A 64 -41.71 6.37 6.04
C ARG A 64 -41.34 7.78 6.49
N TYR A 65 -40.35 8.31 5.81
CA TYR A 65 -39.80 9.64 6.04
C TYR A 65 -39.75 10.38 4.70
N GLU A 66 -39.89 11.71 4.75
CA GLU A 66 -39.69 12.62 3.63
C GLU A 66 -38.74 13.73 4.07
N ARG A 67 -37.59 13.88 3.40
CA ARG A 67 -36.54 14.85 3.75
C ARG A 67 -36.22 14.87 5.25
N GLY A 68 -36.04 13.69 5.83
CA GLY A 68 -35.73 13.51 7.24
C GLY A 68 -36.90 13.60 8.20
N LYS A 69 -38.12 13.99 7.76
CA LYS A 69 -39.29 14.14 8.60
C LYS A 69 -40.19 12.90 8.54
N ILE A 70 -40.77 12.53 9.67
CA ILE A 70 -41.68 11.40 9.79
C ILE A 70 -42.99 11.73 9.07
N CYS A 71 -43.47 10.84 8.19
CA CYS A 71 -44.72 11.01 7.47
C CYS A 71 -45.94 10.50 8.25
N TYR A 72 -45.73 9.40 8.99
CA TYR A 72 -46.75 8.75 9.80
C TYR A 72 -46.11 7.91 10.91
N ASP A 73 -46.88 7.60 11.96
CA ASP A 73 -46.45 6.73 13.03
C ASP A 73 -46.19 5.30 12.55
N LEU A 74 -45.35 4.55 13.27
CA LEU A 74 -45.02 3.15 12.93
C LEU A 74 -46.33 2.34 12.82
N LYS A 75 -46.49 1.64 11.72
CA LYS A 75 -47.63 0.78 11.46
C LYS A 75 -47.25 -0.63 11.09
N ILE A 76 -48.11 -1.61 11.39
CA ILE A 76 -48.03 -2.95 10.89
C ILE A 76 -48.66 -2.98 9.51
N VAL A 77 -47.92 -3.44 8.49
CA VAL A 77 -48.41 -3.49 7.10
C VAL A 77 -48.62 -4.92 6.61
N GLY A 78 -48.24 -5.90 7.40
CA GLY A 78 -48.42 -7.31 7.06
C GLY A 78 -47.90 -8.24 8.14
N ASP A 79 -48.13 -9.52 7.95
CA ASP A 79 -47.65 -10.60 8.81
C ASP A 79 -46.52 -11.36 8.11
N CYS A 80 -45.64 -12.00 8.87
CA CYS A 80 -44.55 -12.88 8.39
C CYS A 80 -44.42 -14.05 9.36
N ASP A 81 -43.59 -15.04 9.03
CA ASP A 81 -43.27 -16.09 9.98
C ASP A 81 -42.52 -15.51 11.19
N ILE A 82 -42.76 -16.07 12.38
CA ILE A 82 -42.12 -15.62 13.64
C ILE A 82 -40.59 -15.70 13.55
N GLU A 83 -40.08 -16.71 12.85
CA GLU A 83 -38.65 -16.91 12.62
C GLU A 83 -38.07 -16.03 11.49
N ASP A 84 -38.94 -15.44 10.63
CA ASP A 84 -38.49 -14.57 9.55
C ASP A 84 -38.14 -13.19 10.11
N THR A 85 -36.84 -12.89 10.11
CA THR A 85 -36.32 -11.60 10.61
C THR A 85 -35.50 -10.91 9.52
N GLY A 86 -35.69 -9.59 9.41
CA GLY A 86 -34.94 -8.82 8.43
C GLY A 86 -35.30 -7.36 8.43
N THR A 87 -34.47 -6.58 7.75
CA THR A 87 -34.71 -5.14 7.55
C THR A 87 -34.54 -4.79 6.08
N GLN A 88 -35.52 -4.11 5.53
CA GLN A 88 -35.48 -3.54 4.18
C GLN A 88 -35.47 -2.02 4.31
N VAL A 89 -34.56 -1.36 3.60
CA VAL A 89 -34.49 0.10 3.52
C VAL A 89 -34.53 0.50 2.06
N THR A 90 -35.51 1.33 1.71
CA THR A 90 -35.69 1.86 0.35
C THR A 90 -35.61 3.38 0.42
N PHE A 91 -34.84 4.01 -0.46
CA PHE A 91 -34.71 5.45 -0.46
C PHE A 91 -34.49 6.01 -1.86
N LEU A 92 -34.86 7.27 -2.04
CA LEU A 92 -34.61 8.03 -3.24
C LEU A 92 -33.72 9.23 -2.88
N PRO A 93 -32.50 9.34 -3.45
CA PRO A 93 -31.64 10.52 -3.23
C PRO A 93 -32.35 11.82 -3.66
N ASP A 94 -32.24 12.88 -2.85
CA ASP A 94 -32.88 14.14 -3.15
C ASP A 94 -32.15 14.92 -4.24
N SER A 95 -32.81 15.14 -5.38
CA SER A 95 -32.27 15.87 -6.51
C SER A 95 -32.00 17.35 -6.26
N GLU A 96 -32.62 17.95 -5.24
CA GLU A 96 -32.33 19.31 -4.82
C GLU A 96 -30.96 19.41 -4.14
N ILE A 97 -30.52 18.32 -3.50
CA ILE A 97 -29.20 18.22 -2.84
C ILE A 97 -28.13 17.69 -3.79
N PHE A 98 -28.43 16.60 -4.50
CA PHE A 98 -27.54 15.95 -5.45
C PHE A 98 -27.79 16.48 -6.88
N GLN A 99 -27.31 17.69 -7.16
CA GLN A 99 -27.59 18.41 -8.41
C GLN A 99 -26.87 17.82 -9.63
N GLU A 100 -25.72 17.14 -9.45
CA GLU A 100 -24.97 16.56 -10.56
C GLU A 100 -25.56 15.23 -11.02
N THR A 101 -25.85 14.33 -10.09
CA THR A 101 -26.46 13.03 -10.38
C THR A 101 -27.08 12.39 -9.13
N THR A 102 -28.18 11.69 -9.32
CA THR A 102 -28.80 10.78 -8.32
C THR A 102 -28.65 9.31 -8.73
N VAL A 103 -27.93 9.03 -9.84
CA VAL A 103 -27.77 7.69 -10.39
C VAL A 103 -26.56 7.00 -9.78
N PHE A 104 -26.78 5.83 -9.20
CA PHE A 104 -25.72 4.99 -8.69
C PHE A 104 -24.98 4.28 -9.82
N GLU A 105 -23.65 4.26 -9.75
CA GLU A 105 -22.79 3.50 -10.65
C GLU A 105 -22.58 2.09 -10.13
N PHE A 106 -22.99 1.10 -10.94
CA PHE A 106 -22.91 -0.32 -10.55
C PHE A 106 -21.48 -0.76 -10.23
N ASP A 107 -20.50 -0.35 -11.01
CA ASP A 107 -19.10 -0.77 -10.83
C ASP A 107 -18.50 -0.22 -9.54
N ILE A 108 -18.82 1.01 -9.15
CA ILE A 108 -18.36 1.61 -7.88
C ILE A 108 -18.92 0.80 -6.70
N LEU A 109 -20.24 0.52 -6.72
CA LEU A 109 -20.88 -0.29 -5.69
C LEU A 109 -20.32 -1.71 -5.66
N MET A 110 -20.13 -2.32 -6.84
CA MET A 110 -19.57 -3.66 -7.00
C MET A 110 -18.19 -3.78 -6.35
N HIS A 111 -17.31 -2.83 -6.61
CA HIS A 111 -15.98 -2.82 -6.00
C HIS A 111 -16.04 -2.72 -4.47
N ARG A 112 -16.85 -1.83 -3.95
CA ARG A 112 -16.98 -1.61 -2.50
C ARG A 112 -17.61 -2.80 -1.79
N LEU A 113 -18.67 -3.36 -2.34
CA LEU A 113 -19.35 -4.52 -1.76
C LEU A 113 -18.47 -5.78 -1.79
N ARG A 114 -17.65 -5.94 -2.84
CA ARG A 114 -16.65 -7.01 -2.92
C ARG A 114 -15.61 -6.88 -1.81
N GLU A 115 -15.05 -5.69 -1.59
CA GLU A 115 -14.12 -5.43 -0.48
C GLU A 115 -14.76 -5.81 0.87
N MET A 116 -15.99 -5.39 1.11
CA MET A 116 -16.72 -5.72 2.35
C MET A 116 -16.93 -7.23 2.51
N ALA A 117 -17.23 -7.94 1.44
CA ALA A 117 -17.42 -9.39 1.47
C ALA A 117 -16.11 -10.14 1.79
N PHE A 118 -14.96 -9.66 1.28
CA PHE A 118 -13.66 -10.22 1.65
C PHE A 118 -13.27 -9.94 3.11
N LEU A 119 -13.59 -8.76 3.62
CA LEU A 119 -13.26 -8.36 5.01
C LEU A 119 -14.15 -9.03 6.06
N THR A 120 -15.29 -9.59 5.64
CA THR A 120 -16.25 -10.24 6.54
C THR A 120 -16.53 -11.67 6.08
N LYS A 121 -15.73 -12.61 6.58
CA LYS A 121 -15.84 -14.04 6.21
C LYS A 121 -17.27 -14.54 6.35
N GLY A 122 -17.73 -15.28 5.34
CA GLY A 122 -19.04 -15.95 5.36
C GLY A 122 -20.25 -15.06 5.07
N ILE A 123 -20.09 -13.75 4.93
CA ILE A 123 -21.18 -12.88 4.50
C ILE A 123 -21.49 -13.11 3.01
N LYS A 124 -22.79 -13.15 2.68
CA LYS A 124 -23.26 -13.17 1.30
C LYS A 124 -23.88 -11.83 0.96
N ILE A 125 -23.30 -11.13 -0.02
CA ILE A 125 -23.80 -9.85 -0.52
C ILE A 125 -24.26 -10.06 -1.96
N THR A 126 -25.49 -9.63 -2.27
CA THR A 126 -26.02 -9.64 -3.63
C THR A 126 -26.24 -8.20 -4.07
N LEU A 127 -25.65 -7.81 -5.18
CA LEU A 127 -25.89 -6.54 -5.85
C LEU A 127 -26.69 -6.80 -7.11
N THR A 128 -27.84 -6.18 -7.25
CA THR A 128 -28.71 -6.31 -8.43
C THR A 128 -29.02 -4.93 -8.98
N ASP A 129 -28.82 -4.74 -10.27
CA ASP A 129 -29.29 -3.60 -11.04
C ASP A 129 -30.57 -4.03 -11.75
N LEU A 130 -31.67 -3.30 -11.51
CA LEU A 130 -32.97 -3.58 -12.09
C LEU A 130 -33.38 -2.53 -13.14
N ARG A 131 -32.47 -1.65 -13.52
CA ARG A 131 -32.73 -0.61 -14.53
C ARG A 131 -32.92 -1.26 -15.91
N GLU A 132 -33.93 -0.83 -16.63
CA GLU A 132 -34.28 -1.36 -17.95
C GLU A 132 -33.09 -1.24 -18.92
N GLY A 133 -32.72 -2.38 -19.55
CA GLY A 133 -31.57 -2.48 -20.44
C GLY A 133 -30.19 -2.56 -19.78
N LEU A 134 -30.14 -2.54 -18.44
CA LEU A 134 -28.91 -2.65 -17.64
C LEU A 134 -28.98 -3.78 -16.59
N GLU A 135 -29.97 -4.66 -16.70
CA GLU A 135 -30.25 -5.69 -15.70
C GLU A 135 -29.02 -6.59 -15.51
N GLN A 136 -28.51 -6.59 -14.32
CA GLN A 136 -27.38 -7.44 -13.96
C GLN A 136 -27.37 -7.74 -12.47
N GLN A 137 -26.81 -8.90 -12.14
CA GLN A 137 -26.66 -9.33 -10.74
C GLN A 137 -25.25 -9.84 -10.49
N LYS A 138 -24.70 -9.50 -9.33
CA LYS A 138 -23.43 -10.04 -8.81
C LYS A 138 -23.61 -10.50 -7.37
N ILE A 139 -23.07 -11.67 -7.08
CA ILE A 139 -23.07 -12.27 -5.74
C ILE A 139 -21.63 -12.33 -5.26
N PHE A 140 -21.40 -11.86 -4.05
CA PHE A 140 -20.11 -11.88 -3.36
C PHE A 140 -20.26 -12.74 -2.11
N HIS A 141 -19.46 -13.80 -2.03
CA HIS A 141 -19.42 -14.69 -0.89
C HIS A 141 -18.04 -15.34 -0.85
N TYR A 142 -17.26 -15.00 0.18
CA TYR A 142 -15.86 -15.42 0.31
C TYR A 142 -15.62 -16.00 1.70
N GLU A 143 -15.31 -17.28 1.77
CA GLU A 143 -15.02 -17.96 3.02
C GLU A 143 -13.55 -17.82 3.45
N GLY A 144 -12.65 -17.68 2.48
CA GLY A 144 -11.22 -17.47 2.73
C GLY A 144 -10.85 -16.08 3.23
N GLY A 145 -11.80 -15.12 3.20
CA GLY A 145 -11.60 -13.77 3.73
C GLY A 145 -10.47 -13.01 3.05
N ILE A 146 -9.59 -12.35 3.82
CA ILE A 146 -8.50 -11.55 3.26
C ILE A 146 -7.42 -12.37 2.53
N LYS A 147 -7.32 -13.69 2.76
CA LYS A 147 -6.45 -14.55 1.93
C LYS A 147 -6.96 -14.61 0.49
N GLU A 148 -8.25 -14.83 0.32
CA GLU A 148 -8.90 -14.79 -1.00
C GLU A 148 -8.81 -13.41 -1.65
N PHE A 149 -8.83 -12.35 -0.84
CA PHE A 149 -8.65 -11.00 -1.35
C PHE A 149 -7.26 -10.78 -1.95
N VAL A 150 -6.20 -11.25 -1.29
CA VAL A 150 -4.83 -11.21 -1.85
C VAL A 150 -4.75 -12.03 -3.14
N GLN A 151 -5.36 -13.24 -3.20
CA GLN A 151 -5.44 -14.04 -4.43
C GLN A 151 -6.14 -13.27 -5.56
N TYR A 152 -7.25 -12.64 -5.24
CA TYR A 152 -8.00 -11.82 -6.20
C TYR A 152 -7.15 -10.67 -6.77
N LEU A 153 -6.41 -9.94 -5.92
CA LEU A 153 -5.53 -8.85 -6.33
C LEU A 153 -4.32 -9.33 -7.15
N ASN A 154 -3.89 -10.57 -6.95
CA ASN A 154 -2.80 -11.19 -7.69
C ASN A 154 -3.24 -12.02 -8.91
N LYS A 155 -4.54 -12.05 -9.24
CA LYS A 155 -5.08 -12.88 -10.32
C LYS A 155 -4.40 -12.67 -11.69
N SER A 156 -3.92 -11.46 -11.96
CA SER A 156 -3.23 -11.09 -13.21
C SER A 156 -1.69 -11.03 -13.06
N LYS A 157 -1.14 -11.47 -11.92
CA LYS A 157 0.29 -11.41 -11.61
C LYS A 157 0.80 -12.82 -11.34
N GLU A 158 2.08 -13.04 -11.56
CA GLU A 158 2.72 -14.31 -11.26
C GLU A 158 3.29 -14.28 -9.83
N PRO A 159 2.77 -15.11 -8.90
CA PRO A 159 3.26 -15.11 -7.53
C PRO A 159 4.62 -15.81 -7.45
N LEU A 160 5.53 -15.30 -6.61
CA LEU A 160 6.85 -15.91 -6.37
C LEU A 160 6.76 -17.26 -5.65
N TYR A 161 5.67 -17.51 -4.96
CA TYR A 161 5.37 -18.73 -4.21
C TYR A 161 3.86 -18.92 -4.12
N SER A 162 3.41 -20.16 -4.02
CA SER A 162 1.97 -20.50 -4.07
C SER A 162 1.20 -20.12 -2.80
N GLN A 163 1.87 -20.09 -1.65
CA GLN A 163 1.25 -19.86 -0.35
C GLN A 163 0.97 -18.37 -0.14
N ILE A 164 -0.11 -18.06 0.58
CA ILE A 164 -0.34 -16.72 1.11
C ILE A 164 0.10 -16.69 2.57
N ILE A 165 0.98 -15.77 2.90
CA ILE A 165 1.42 -15.54 4.27
C ILE A 165 0.27 -14.85 5.00
N TYR A 166 -0.13 -15.44 6.13
CA TYR A 166 -1.27 -14.98 6.90
C TYR A 166 -0.92 -14.92 8.38
N CYS A 167 -1.22 -13.79 9.01
CA CYS A 167 -1.01 -13.55 10.42
C CYS A 167 -2.32 -13.04 11.02
N GLU A 168 -2.73 -13.63 12.15
CA GLU A 168 -3.89 -13.17 12.91
C GLU A 168 -3.64 -13.24 14.40
N GLY A 169 -4.25 -12.37 15.16
CA GLY A 169 -4.16 -12.40 16.62
C GLY A 169 -4.84 -11.21 17.28
N VAL A 170 -4.85 -11.23 18.60
CA VAL A 170 -5.39 -10.14 19.43
C VAL A 170 -4.31 -9.70 20.39
N LYS A 171 -4.00 -8.42 20.42
CA LYS A 171 -3.10 -7.82 21.39
C LYS A 171 -3.60 -6.43 21.79
N ASP A 172 -3.58 -6.12 23.07
CA ASP A 172 -4.02 -4.83 23.62
C ASP A 172 -5.42 -4.41 23.12
N ASN A 173 -6.36 -5.36 23.08
CA ASN A 173 -7.73 -5.23 22.55
C ASN A 173 -7.79 -4.84 21.05
N VAL A 174 -6.68 -4.94 20.33
CA VAL A 174 -6.64 -4.79 18.87
C VAL A 174 -6.63 -6.16 18.22
N GLN A 175 -7.67 -6.49 17.47
CA GLN A 175 -7.66 -7.67 16.62
C GLN A 175 -6.94 -7.32 15.33
N VAL A 176 -5.93 -8.09 14.98
CA VAL A 176 -5.09 -7.92 13.80
C VAL A 176 -5.30 -9.09 12.86
N GLU A 177 -5.47 -8.81 11.58
CA GLU A 177 -5.55 -9.79 10.52
C GLU A 177 -4.77 -9.26 9.31
N VAL A 178 -3.75 -9.97 8.87
CA VAL A 178 -2.86 -9.58 7.78
C VAL A 178 -2.68 -10.75 6.82
N ALA A 179 -2.81 -10.49 5.53
CA ALA A 179 -2.48 -11.46 4.48
C ALA A 179 -1.62 -10.79 3.42
N PHE A 180 -0.59 -11.48 2.93
CA PHE A 180 0.25 -10.94 1.87
C PHE A 180 0.96 -12.01 1.06
N GLN A 181 1.39 -11.63 -0.15
CA GLN A 181 2.12 -12.47 -1.08
C GLN A 181 2.98 -11.57 -1.99
N HIS A 182 4.20 -12.02 -2.30
CA HIS A 182 5.03 -11.36 -3.30
C HIS A 182 4.78 -11.95 -4.68
N ASN A 183 4.84 -11.11 -5.70
CA ASN A 183 4.73 -11.46 -7.11
C ASN A 183 5.96 -10.97 -7.88
N ASP A 184 6.04 -11.28 -9.16
CA ASP A 184 7.12 -10.91 -10.07
C ASP A 184 7.19 -9.42 -10.42
N GLY A 185 6.14 -8.66 -10.13
CA GLY A 185 6.07 -7.23 -10.39
C GLY A 185 6.98 -6.37 -9.51
N TYR A 186 7.00 -5.08 -9.78
CA TYR A 186 7.83 -4.08 -9.09
C TYR A 186 7.02 -3.18 -8.15
N ASN A 187 5.71 -3.13 -8.32
CA ASN A 187 4.84 -2.22 -7.56
C ASN A 187 4.34 -2.85 -6.27
N GLU A 188 4.37 -2.09 -5.19
CA GLU A 188 3.68 -2.38 -3.93
C GLU A 188 2.18 -2.12 -4.09
N VAL A 189 1.34 -3.09 -3.71
CA VAL A 189 -0.13 -2.95 -3.61
C VAL A 189 -0.52 -3.31 -2.19
N VAL A 190 -0.80 -2.32 -1.36
CA VAL A 190 -1.17 -2.54 0.04
C VAL A 190 -2.44 -1.77 0.35
N ASP A 191 -3.50 -2.52 0.63
CA ASP A 191 -4.74 -1.98 1.14
C ASP A 191 -4.83 -2.18 2.66
N SER A 192 -5.17 -1.11 3.38
CA SER A 192 -5.30 -1.15 4.83
C SER A 192 -6.71 -0.75 5.28
N PHE A 193 -7.17 -1.41 6.33
CA PHE A 193 -8.54 -1.29 6.83
C PHE A 193 -8.58 -1.20 8.36
N VAL A 194 -9.51 -0.41 8.86
CA VAL A 194 -9.84 -0.29 10.28
C VAL A 194 -11.33 -0.46 10.45
N ASN A 195 -11.77 -1.50 11.16
CA ASN A 195 -13.20 -1.81 11.33
C ASN A 195 -13.94 -1.88 9.98
N ASN A 196 -13.33 -2.53 8.98
CA ASN A 196 -13.81 -2.67 7.60
C ASN A 196 -13.90 -1.33 6.80
N ILE A 197 -13.34 -0.24 7.32
CA ILE A 197 -13.21 1.03 6.60
C ILE A 197 -11.83 1.08 5.97
N LYS A 198 -11.77 1.34 4.67
CA LYS A 198 -10.50 1.54 3.94
C LYS A 198 -9.80 2.80 4.43
N THR A 199 -8.50 2.69 4.69
CA THR A 199 -7.64 3.81 5.10
C THR A 199 -6.59 4.10 4.03
N PRO A 200 -6.93 4.87 2.98
CA PRO A 200 -6.02 5.10 1.85
C PRO A 200 -4.69 5.76 2.24
N GLU A 201 -4.71 6.61 3.26
CA GLU A 201 -3.51 7.25 3.82
C GLU A 201 -2.79 6.36 4.86
N GLY A 202 -3.30 5.13 5.08
CA GLY A 202 -2.75 4.19 6.04
C GLY A 202 -2.96 4.59 7.49
N GLY A 203 -1.85 4.71 8.23
CA GLY A 203 -1.85 5.05 9.64
C GLY A 203 -0.91 4.15 10.45
N THR A 204 -1.10 4.15 11.76
CA THR A 204 -0.22 3.46 12.71
C THR A 204 -0.16 1.95 12.48
N HIS A 205 -1.28 1.30 12.13
CA HIS A 205 -1.35 -0.14 11.82
C HIS A 205 -0.51 -0.51 10.59
N LEU A 206 -0.59 0.28 9.51
CA LEU A 206 0.23 0.07 8.31
C LEU A 206 1.72 0.32 8.60
N THR A 207 2.03 1.32 9.42
CA THR A 207 3.41 1.57 9.88
C THR A 207 3.95 0.38 10.67
N GLY A 208 3.15 -0.21 11.57
CA GLY A 208 3.49 -1.44 12.30
C GLY A 208 3.81 -2.59 11.36
N PHE A 209 2.96 -2.83 10.36
CA PHE A 209 3.18 -3.86 9.35
C PHE A 209 4.49 -3.65 8.55
N ARG A 210 4.72 -2.44 8.05
CA ARG A 210 5.96 -2.13 7.29
C ARG A 210 7.22 -2.30 8.12
N ASN A 211 7.16 -1.93 9.40
CA ASN A 211 8.28 -2.11 10.33
C ASN A 211 8.56 -3.59 10.61
N SER A 212 7.51 -4.37 10.90
CA SER A 212 7.64 -5.80 11.16
C SER A 212 8.23 -6.55 9.97
N LEU A 213 7.79 -6.26 8.74
CA LEU A 213 8.38 -6.84 7.53
C LEU A 213 9.86 -6.51 7.43
N THR A 214 10.21 -5.23 7.54
CA THR A 214 11.59 -4.78 7.36
C THR A 214 12.53 -5.41 8.39
N LYS A 215 12.11 -5.45 9.64
CA LYS A 215 12.87 -6.06 10.74
C LYS A 215 13.02 -7.57 10.53
N THR A 216 11.92 -8.29 10.38
CA THR A 216 11.91 -9.76 10.34
C THR A 216 12.69 -10.30 9.14
N PHE A 217 12.56 -9.71 7.96
CA PHE A 217 13.33 -10.15 6.80
C PHE A 217 14.83 -9.85 6.92
N ASN A 218 15.21 -8.72 7.49
CA ASN A 218 16.63 -8.44 7.77
C ASN A 218 17.22 -9.40 8.81
N ASP A 219 16.49 -9.67 9.89
CA ASP A 219 16.93 -10.60 10.93
C ASP A 219 17.08 -12.02 10.36
N TYR A 220 16.11 -12.48 9.56
CA TYR A 220 16.17 -13.76 8.88
C TYR A 220 17.35 -13.86 7.89
N ALA A 221 17.56 -12.83 7.07
CA ALA A 221 18.61 -12.80 6.07
C ALA A 221 20.02 -12.82 6.71
N ARG A 222 20.21 -12.17 7.85
CA ARG A 222 21.45 -12.20 8.63
C ARG A 222 21.65 -13.57 9.32
N LYS A 223 20.63 -14.09 10.01
CA LYS A 223 20.67 -15.39 10.66
C LYS A 223 21.05 -16.52 9.69
N ASN A 224 20.53 -16.47 8.47
CA ASN A 224 20.79 -17.49 7.44
C ASN A 224 21.97 -17.14 6.49
N LYS A 225 22.77 -16.13 6.82
CA LYS A 225 23.97 -15.72 6.05
C LYS A 225 23.68 -15.33 4.59
N ILE A 226 22.45 -14.95 4.28
CA ILE A 226 22.06 -14.36 2.99
C ILE A 226 22.62 -12.94 2.89
N LEU A 227 22.61 -12.20 4.00
CA LEU A 227 23.31 -10.93 4.21
C LEU A 227 24.48 -11.14 5.16
N LYS A 228 25.63 -10.55 4.86
CA LYS A 228 26.76 -10.50 5.78
C LYS A 228 26.53 -9.40 6.82
N ASP A 229 27.15 -9.52 7.98
CA ASP A 229 27.06 -8.49 9.03
C ASP A 229 27.57 -7.12 8.59
N SER A 230 28.56 -7.13 7.67
CA SER A 230 29.12 -5.92 7.06
C SER A 230 28.25 -5.28 5.98
N ASP A 231 27.24 -6.00 5.47
CA ASP A 231 26.42 -5.52 4.36
C ASP A 231 25.34 -4.57 4.87
N GLN A 232 25.00 -3.58 4.06
CA GLN A 232 23.88 -2.71 4.35
C GLN A 232 22.59 -3.55 4.36
N GLY A 233 21.74 -3.37 5.38
CA GLY A 233 20.45 -4.04 5.46
C GLY A 233 19.54 -3.67 4.30
N LEU A 234 18.58 -4.55 4.03
CA LEU A 234 17.51 -4.33 3.06
C LEU A 234 16.63 -3.17 3.53
N SER A 235 16.33 -2.23 2.66
CA SER A 235 15.37 -1.18 2.97
C SER A 235 13.93 -1.73 2.92
N GLY A 236 13.00 -1.01 3.55
CA GLY A 236 11.60 -1.38 3.46
C GLY A 236 11.08 -1.43 2.02
N ASP A 237 11.55 -0.54 1.16
CA ASP A 237 11.14 -0.48 -0.25
C ASP A 237 11.67 -1.70 -1.02
N ASP A 238 12.89 -2.17 -0.73
CA ASP A 238 13.45 -3.35 -1.37
C ASP A 238 12.65 -4.63 -1.02
N ILE A 239 12.17 -4.74 0.23
CA ILE A 239 11.39 -5.88 0.71
C ILE A 239 9.95 -5.85 0.16
N ARG A 240 9.40 -4.66 -0.03
CA ARG A 240 8.02 -4.49 -0.51
C ARG A 240 7.89 -4.45 -2.04
N GLU A 241 8.98 -4.58 -2.77
CA GLU A 241 8.91 -4.69 -4.24
C GLU A 241 8.12 -5.92 -4.67
N GLY A 242 7.04 -5.71 -5.43
CA GLY A 242 6.11 -6.74 -5.84
C GLY A 242 5.21 -7.30 -4.72
N LEU A 243 5.12 -6.63 -3.58
CA LEU A 243 4.25 -7.03 -2.48
C LEU A 243 2.79 -6.70 -2.77
N THR A 244 1.92 -7.68 -2.59
CA THR A 244 0.46 -7.47 -2.46
C THR A 244 0.05 -7.85 -1.05
N ALA A 245 -0.54 -6.92 -0.29
CA ALA A 245 -0.90 -7.13 1.11
C ALA A 245 -2.24 -6.48 1.47
N ILE A 246 -2.95 -7.15 2.38
CA ILE A 246 -4.14 -6.63 3.07
C ILE A 246 -3.83 -6.59 4.56
N VAL A 247 -3.99 -5.40 5.15
CA VAL A 247 -3.82 -5.17 6.58
C VAL A 247 -5.15 -4.73 7.17
N SER A 248 -5.75 -5.56 7.99
CA SER A 248 -7.04 -5.28 8.64
C SER A 248 -6.89 -5.31 10.15
N VAL A 249 -7.35 -4.25 10.81
CA VAL A 249 -7.41 -4.19 12.27
C VAL A 249 -8.83 -3.87 12.72
N LYS A 250 -9.22 -4.46 13.86
CA LYS A 250 -10.47 -4.13 14.53
C LYS A 250 -10.16 -3.59 15.90
N ILE A 251 -10.65 -2.39 16.19
CA ILE A 251 -10.40 -1.62 17.40
C ILE A 251 -11.73 -1.13 17.93
N GLU A 252 -11.93 -1.18 19.22
CA GLU A 252 -13.19 -0.75 19.87
C GLU A 252 -13.40 0.76 19.71
N ASP A 253 -12.37 1.57 19.92
CA ASP A 253 -12.41 3.04 19.79
C ASP A 253 -11.33 3.54 18.81
N PRO A 254 -11.58 3.50 17.49
CA PRO A 254 -10.62 3.95 16.51
C PRO A 254 -10.58 5.49 16.43
N GLN A 255 -9.38 6.04 16.58
CA GLN A 255 -9.11 7.47 16.43
C GLN A 255 -8.50 7.73 15.04
N PHE A 256 -9.20 8.47 14.21
CA PHE A 256 -8.74 8.86 12.89
C PHE A 256 -8.28 10.31 12.88
N GLU A 257 -7.35 10.66 11.99
CA GLU A 257 -6.84 12.03 11.83
C GLU A 257 -7.85 12.98 11.18
N GLY A 258 -9.03 12.50 10.76
CA GLY A 258 -10.09 13.32 10.18
C GLY A 258 -11.41 12.58 10.03
N GLN A 259 -12.47 13.33 9.74
CA GLN A 259 -13.83 12.79 9.58
C GLN A 259 -13.95 11.81 8.41
N THR A 260 -13.11 11.95 7.38
CA THR A 260 -13.05 11.04 6.23
C THR A 260 -12.45 9.66 6.56
N LYS A 261 -11.89 9.48 7.77
CA LYS A 261 -11.34 8.22 8.30
C LYS A 261 -10.24 7.61 7.43
N GLN A 262 -9.47 8.45 6.74
CA GLN A 262 -8.46 8.00 5.79
C GLN A 262 -7.19 7.49 6.46
N LYS A 263 -6.90 7.92 7.70
CA LYS A 263 -5.68 7.59 8.43
C LYS A 263 -5.94 7.31 9.89
N LEU A 264 -5.42 6.16 10.39
CA LEU A 264 -5.54 5.78 11.80
C LEU A 264 -4.45 6.41 12.66
N GLY A 265 -4.83 7.00 13.79
CA GLY A 265 -3.93 7.64 14.75
C GLY A 265 -3.54 6.79 15.96
N ASN A 266 -4.32 5.75 16.33
CA ASN A 266 -4.09 4.95 17.54
C ASN A 266 -2.69 4.32 17.58
N THR A 267 -1.84 4.75 18.49
CA THR A 267 -0.46 4.22 18.64
C THR A 267 -0.42 2.75 19.04
N VAL A 268 -1.41 2.29 19.79
CA VAL A 268 -1.57 0.88 20.21
C VAL A 268 -1.63 -0.07 19.03
N ALA A 269 -2.31 0.32 17.93
CA ALA A 269 -2.42 -0.48 16.72
C ALA A 269 -1.06 -0.78 16.08
N ARG A 270 -0.11 0.18 16.14
CA ARG A 270 1.25 -0.03 15.64
C ARG A 270 1.95 -1.16 16.39
N GLY A 271 1.91 -1.13 17.72
CA GLY A 271 2.55 -2.14 18.56
C GLY A 271 1.92 -3.52 18.41
N ALA A 272 0.59 -3.57 18.34
CA ALA A 272 -0.13 -4.83 18.16
C ALA A 272 0.22 -5.50 16.82
N VAL A 273 0.14 -4.75 15.72
CA VAL A 273 0.48 -5.27 14.37
C VAL A 273 1.95 -5.67 14.28
N ASP A 274 2.87 -4.82 14.74
CA ASP A 274 4.31 -5.11 14.70
C ASP A 274 4.65 -6.40 15.45
N SER A 275 4.10 -6.59 16.64
CA SER A 275 4.35 -7.77 17.45
C SER A 275 3.79 -9.06 16.84
N ILE A 276 2.49 -9.05 16.45
CA ILE A 276 1.82 -10.24 15.93
C ILE A 276 2.43 -10.67 14.61
N VAL A 277 2.67 -9.70 13.70
CA VAL A 277 3.26 -10.01 12.39
C VAL A 277 4.71 -10.45 12.53
N SER A 278 5.54 -9.78 13.34
CA SER A 278 6.94 -10.17 13.52
C SER A 278 7.07 -11.60 14.07
N GLU A 279 6.25 -11.97 15.05
CA GLU A 279 6.26 -13.29 15.65
C GLU A 279 5.85 -14.37 14.63
N GLN A 280 4.67 -14.23 14.03
CA GLN A 280 4.14 -15.25 13.13
C GLN A 280 4.90 -15.34 11.82
N LEU A 281 5.38 -14.21 11.29
CA LEU A 281 6.23 -14.21 10.12
C LEU A 281 7.58 -14.90 10.40
N THR A 282 8.18 -14.71 11.57
CA THR A 282 9.41 -15.43 11.93
C THR A 282 9.19 -16.92 11.90
N TYR A 283 8.13 -17.45 12.52
CA TYR A 283 7.78 -18.86 12.46
C TYR A 283 7.54 -19.35 11.02
N PHE A 284 6.82 -18.57 10.23
CA PHE A 284 6.55 -18.92 8.83
C PHE A 284 7.84 -19.04 8.01
N LEU A 285 8.76 -18.09 8.14
CA LEU A 285 10.04 -18.08 7.41
C LEU A 285 10.93 -19.26 7.82
N GLU A 286 10.94 -19.63 9.09
CA GLU A 286 11.69 -20.80 9.60
C GLU A 286 11.11 -22.12 9.07
N GLN A 287 9.78 -22.23 8.96
CA GLN A 287 9.11 -23.41 8.43
C GLN A 287 9.19 -23.50 6.88
N ASN A 288 9.37 -22.37 6.20
CA ASN A 288 9.34 -22.28 4.74
C ASN A 288 10.64 -21.65 4.18
N PRO A 289 11.82 -22.27 4.35
CA PRO A 289 13.09 -21.65 3.99
C PRO A 289 13.22 -21.37 2.49
N ALA A 290 12.57 -22.15 1.62
CA ALA A 290 12.56 -21.91 0.18
C ALA A 290 11.84 -20.61 -0.18
N VAL A 291 10.68 -20.35 0.43
CA VAL A 291 9.89 -19.12 0.25
C VAL A 291 10.68 -17.93 0.81
N ALA A 292 11.22 -18.06 2.01
CA ALA A 292 12.02 -17.02 2.65
C ALA A 292 13.24 -16.62 1.79
N LYS A 293 13.94 -17.62 1.24
CA LYS A 293 15.07 -17.40 0.34
C LYS A 293 14.66 -16.66 -0.93
N SER A 294 13.58 -17.08 -1.58
CA SER A 294 13.05 -16.43 -2.79
C SER A 294 12.72 -14.95 -2.56
N ILE A 295 12.08 -14.62 -1.44
CA ILE A 295 11.77 -13.23 -1.09
C ILE A 295 13.05 -12.44 -0.83
N CYS A 296 13.99 -12.98 -0.06
CA CYS A 296 15.26 -12.31 0.23
C CYS A 296 16.11 -12.09 -1.05
N GLU A 297 16.15 -13.06 -1.96
CA GLU A 297 16.86 -12.93 -3.24
C GLU A 297 16.24 -11.82 -4.11
N LYS A 298 14.92 -11.75 -4.20
CA LYS A 298 14.23 -10.65 -4.89
C LYS A 298 14.56 -9.30 -4.24
N SER A 299 14.48 -9.20 -2.92
CA SER A 299 14.78 -7.96 -2.19
C SER A 299 16.24 -7.52 -2.39
N LEU A 300 17.19 -8.46 -2.46
CA LEU A 300 18.59 -8.16 -2.78
C LEU A 300 18.77 -7.67 -4.22
N LEU A 301 18.01 -8.22 -5.16
CA LEU A 301 18.01 -7.75 -6.54
C LEU A 301 17.47 -6.31 -6.63
N ALA A 302 16.36 -6.01 -5.95
CA ALA A 302 15.78 -4.67 -5.83
C ALA A 302 16.78 -3.67 -5.22
N GLN A 303 17.47 -4.04 -4.13
CA GLN A 303 18.50 -3.22 -3.50
C GLN A 303 19.63 -2.91 -4.49
N ARG A 304 20.14 -3.91 -5.20
CA ARG A 304 21.21 -3.72 -6.18
C ARG A 304 20.78 -2.81 -7.33
N ALA A 305 19.56 -2.97 -7.84
CA ALA A 305 19.01 -2.13 -8.89
C ALA A 305 18.88 -0.67 -8.42
N ARG A 306 18.33 -0.44 -7.22
CA ARG A 306 18.22 0.88 -6.60
C ARG A 306 19.57 1.55 -6.38
N GLU A 307 20.55 0.82 -5.88
CA GLU A 307 21.92 1.34 -5.69
C GLU A 307 22.61 1.69 -7.02
N ALA A 308 22.44 0.83 -8.04
CA ALA A 308 22.97 1.10 -9.38
C ALA A 308 22.34 2.36 -9.98
N ALA A 309 21.01 2.51 -9.88
CA ALA A 309 20.30 3.69 -10.33
C ALA A 309 20.73 4.97 -9.58
N ARG A 310 20.96 4.87 -8.27
CA ARG A 310 21.49 5.99 -7.47
C ARG A 310 22.89 6.40 -7.94
N LYS A 311 23.80 5.42 -8.09
CA LYS A 311 25.17 5.67 -8.58
C LYS A 311 25.17 6.30 -9.97
N ALA A 312 24.32 5.83 -10.88
CA ALA A 312 24.19 6.40 -12.22
C ALA A 312 23.71 7.87 -12.17
N ARG A 313 22.69 8.16 -11.35
CA ARG A 313 22.22 9.55 -11.14
C ARG A 313 23.30 10.44 -10.54
N ASP A 314 24.04 9.97 -9.54
CA ASP A 314 25.12 10.73 -8.91
C ASP A 314 26.27 10.99 -9.90
N LEU A 315 26.59 10.02 -10.77
CA LEU A 315 27.56 10.22 -11.85
C LEU A 315 27.09 11.27 -12.87
N THR A 316 25.83 11.23 -13.27
CA THR A 316 25.24 12.20 -14.19
C THR A 316 25.25 13.62 -13.58
N ARG A 317 24.87 13.77 -12.31
CA ARG A 317 24.92 15.02 -11.59
C ARG A 317 26.35 15.56 -11.45
N ARG A 318 27.33 14.67 -11.24
CA ARG A 318 28.76 15.06 -11.18
C ARG A 318 29.28 15.54 -12.54
N LYS A 319 28.81 14.96 -13.65
CA LYS A 319 29.17 15.44 -14.99
C LYS A 319 28.73 16.89 -15.23
N THR A 320 27.52 17.25 -14.77
CA THR A 320 27.01 18.63 -14.87
C THR A 320 27.79 19.60 -13.96
N ALA A 321 28.36 19.13 -12.84
CA ALA A 321 29.22 19.93 -11.97
C ALA A 321 30.67 20.03 -12.48
N LEU A 322 31.09 19.13 -13.38
CA LEU A 322 32.41 19.14 -14.00
C LEU A 322 32.52 20.09 -15.22
N GLU A 323 31.38 20.58 -15.72
CA GLU A 323 31.38 21.68 -16.70
C GLU A 323 31.76 23.03 -16.06
N SER A 324 31.87 23.13 -14.75
CA SER A 324 32.41 24.25 -14.02
C SER A 324 33.80 23.90 -13.42
N THR A 325 34.85 24.10 -14.22
CA THR A 325 36.19 24.54 -13.83
C THR A 325 37.15 23.65 -13.05
N SER A 326 37.03 22.32 -12.91
CA SER A 326 38.18 21.54 -12.44
C SER A 326 38.34 20.20 -13.18
N LEU A 327 39.41 20.14 -13.95
CA LEU A 327 39.89 18.93 -14.61
C LEU A 327 40.10 17.76 -13.61
N PRO A 328 39.92 16.49 -14.02
CA PRO A 328 40.11 15.34 -13.13
C PRO A 328 41.50 15.38 -12.49
N GLY A 329 41.59 15.21 -11.17
CA GLY A 329 42.81 15.32 -10.39
C GLY A 329 43.98 14.41 -10.79
N LYS A 330 43.85 13.63 -11.84
CA LYS A 330 44.88 12.78 -12.43
C LYS A 330 45.52 13.38 -13.70
N LEU A 331 44.85 14.31 -14.38
CA LEU A 331 45.41 15.02 -15.51
C LEU A 331 46.44 16.07 -15.04
N ALA A 332 47.66 15.94 -15.46
CA ALA A 332 48.60 17.02 -15.32
C ALA A 332 48.53 17.89 -16.57
N ASP A 333 47.76 18.97 -16.47
CA ASP A 333 47.46 19.91 -17.57
C ASP A 333 48.67 20.78 -17.97
N CYS A 334 48.64 21.32 -19.20
CA CYS A 334 49.58 22.29 -19.70
C CYS A 334 49.07 23.72 -19.52
N SER A 335 49.94 24.70 -19.60
CA SER A 335 49.60 26.12 -19.32
C SER A 335 49.07 26.85 -20.56
N ASP A 336 49.38 26.37 -21.77
CA ASP A 336 48.88 26.97 -23.01
C ASP A 336 47.40 26.65 -23.19
N LYS A 337 46.62 27.64 -23.58
CA LYS A 337 45.17 27.51 -23.83
C LYS A 337 44.85 27.26 -25.30
N ASP A 338 45.84 27.40 -26.20
CA ASP A 338 45.62 27.06 -27.60
C ASP A 338 45.91 25.59 -27.83
N SER A 339 44.87 24.83 -28.09
CA SER A 339 44.91 23.40 -28.31
C SER A 339 45.80 22.99 -29.51
N LYS A 340 46.08 23.88 -30.46
CA LYS A 340 46.98 23.63 -31.60
C LYS A 340 48.44 23.48 -31.22
N ASN A 341 48.82 24.08 -30.07
CA ASN A 341 50.16 24.04 -29.55
C ASN A 341 50.37 22.99 -28.47
N CYS A 342 49.28 22.29 -28.08
CA CYS A 342 49.27 21.35 -26.95
C CYS A 342 49.30 19.90 -27.39
N GLU A 343 50.07 19.10 -26.65
CA GLU A 343 50.17 17.64 -26.80
C GLU A 343 49.67 16.96 -25.54
N ILE A 344 48.93 15.83 -25.67
CA ILE A 344 48.56 14.99 -24.53
C ILE A 344 49.31 13.64 -24.62
N TYR A 345 50.00 13.32 -23.56
CA TYR A 345 50.68 12.01 -23.40
C TYR A 345 49.85 11.12 -22.50
N ILE A 346 49.40 10.02 -23.04
CA ILE A 346 48.69 8.98 -22.31
C ILE A 346 49.68 7.95 -21.86
N VAL A 347 49.81 7.71 -20.54
CA VAL A 347 50.80 6.79 -19.96
C VAL A 347 50.12 5.74 -19.10
N GLU A 348 50.73 4.55 -19.02
CA GLU A 348 50.21 3.44 -18.22
C GLU A 348 50.55 3.62 -16.74
N GLY A 349 49.55 3.82 -15.92
CA GLY A 349 49.64 3.86 -14.45
C GLY A 349 50.26 5.10 -13.85
N ASP A 350 50.10 5.21 -12.55
CA ASP A 350 50.53 6.40 -11.76
C ASP A 350 52.07 6.51 -11.69
N SER A 351 52.80 5.39 -11.78
CA SER A 351 54.26 5.37 -11.75
C SER A 351 54.85 6.01 -13.00
N ALA A 352 54.44 5.58 -14.19
CA ALA A 352 54.88 6.17 -15.47
C ALA A 352 54.39 7.64 -15.57
N GLY A 353 53.18 7.93 -15.06
CA GLY A 353 52.64 9.29 -14.96
C GLY A 353 53.50 10.22 -14.11
N GLY A 354 54.08 9.74 -13.03
CA GLY A 354 54.96 10.49 -12.17
C GLY A 354 56.27 10.88 -12.92
N SER A 355 56.92 9.93 -13.57
CA SER A 355 58.14 10.21 -14.35
C SER A 355 57.89 11.13 -15.54
N ALA A 356 56.78 10.91 -16.27
CA ALA A 356 56.40 11.76 -17.39
C ALA A 356 56.05 13.21 -16.96
N LYS A 357 55.43 13.40 -15.82
CA LYS A 357 55.15 14.74 -15.22
C LYS A 357 56.41 15.51 -14.94
N THR A 358 57.45 14.84 -14.52
CA THR A 358 58.75 15.47 -14.22
C THR A 358 59.52 15.90 -15.46
N ALA A 359 59.44 15.09 -16.54
CA ALA A 359 60.15 15.28 -17.78
C ALA A 359 59.48 16.22 -18.81
N ARG A 360 58.19 16.48 -18.69
CA ARG A 360 57.39 17.24 -19.65
C ARG A 360 57.70 18.74 -19.73
N SER A 361 57.43 19.35 -20.87
CA SER A 361 57.25 20.76 -20.99
C SER A 361 55.90 21.19 -20.37
N ARG A 362 55.93 21.92 -19.29
CA ARG A 362 54.70 22.40 -18.63
C ARG A 362 53.87 23.38 -19.49
N ALA A 363 54.52 24.01 -20.46
CA ALA A 363 53.86 24.99 -21.31
C ALA A 363 52.85 24.32 -22.26
N THR A 364 53.27 23.20 -22.91
CA THR A 364 52.56 22.62 -24.07
C THR A 364 52.18 21.14 -23.89
N GLN A 365 52.74 20.46 -22.87
CA GLN A 365 52.53 19.02 -22.71
C GLN A 365 51.68 18.66 -21.50
N ALA A 366 50.58 17.98 -21.72
CA ALA A 366 49.70 17.38 -20.70
C ALA A 366 49.95 15.88 -20.54
N ILE A 367 49.87 15.35 -19.31
CA ILE A 367 50.04 13.94 -19.00
C ILE A 367 48.78 13.39 -18.39
N LEU A 368 48.26 12.31 -18.97
CA LEU A 368 47.09 11.58 -18.45
C LEU A 368 47.51 10.13 -18.13
N PRO A 369 47.69 9.75 -16.86
CA PRO A 369 47.92 8.39 -16.49
C PRO A 369 46.60 7.59 -16.55
N LEU A 370 46.62 6.52 -17.38
CA LEU A 370 45.52 5.54 -17.40
C LEU A 370 45.76 4.49 -16.32
N ARG A 371 44.72 4.07 -15.63
CA ARG A 371 44.83 2.99 -14.65
C ARG A 371 45.12 1.68 -15.38
N GLY A 372 46.27 1.05 -15.13
CA GLY A 372 46.71 -0.18 -15.80
C GLY A 372 45.65 -1.26 -15.88
N LYS A 373 45.69 -2.15 -16.80
CA LYS A 373 44.77 -3.21 -17.25
C LYS A 373 43.41 -2.71 -17.69
N ILE A 374 43.19 -2.72 -18.99
CA ILE A 374 41.87 -2.51 -19.63
C ILE A 374 40.88 -3.53 -19.06
N LEU A 375 39.74 -3.05 -18.59
CA LEU A 375 38.69 -3.89 -18.06
C LEU A 375 38.07 -4.69 -19.20
N ASN A 376 38.03 -6.03 -19.07
CA ASN A 376 37.26 -6.86 -20.02
C ASN A 376 35.80 -6.62 -19.83
N VAL A 377 35.15 -5.89 -20.74
CA VAL A 377 33.78 -5.42 -20.68
C VAL A 377 32.78 -6.59 -20.64
N GLU A 378 33.09 -7.72 -21.28
CA GLU A 378 32.21 -8.91 -21.27
C GLU A 378 32.13 -9.60 -19.91
N LYS A 379 33.16 -9.47 -19.07
CA LYS A 379 33.22 -10.08 -17.74
C LYS A 379 33.08 -9.10 -16.59
N ALA A 380 32.99 -7.82 -16.88
CA ALA A 380 32.94 -6.78 -15.87
C ALA A 380 31.49 -6.44 -15.47
N ARG A 381 31.30 -6.15 -14.18
CA ARG A 381 29.99 -5.66 -13.67
C ARG A 381 29.68 -4.32 -14.32
N LEU A 382 28.40 -4.12 -14.70
CA LEU A 382 27.88 -2.92 -15.37
C LEU A 382 28.22 -1.60 -14.65
N ASP A 383 28.34 -1.62 -13.33
CA ASP A 383 28.70 -0.46 -12.51
C ASP A 383 30.17 -0.01 -12.63
N ARG A 384 31.05 -0.90 -13.13
CA ARG A 384 32.48 -0.60 -13.37
C ARG A 384 32.79 -0.14 -14.79
N ILE A 385 31.93 -0.45 -15.75
CA ILE A 385 32.12 -0.14 -17.17
C ILE A 385 32.18 1.39 -17.42
N PRO A 386 31.28 2.23 -16.86
CA PRO A 386 31.31 3.68 -17.09
C PRO A 386 32.58 4.36 -16.59
N VAL A 387 33.16 3.88 -15.49
CA VAL A 387 34.40 4.45 -14.92
C VAL A 387 35.61 4.21 -15.82
N SER A 388 35.67 3.06 -16.48
CA SER A 388 36.75 2.75 -17.45
C SER A 388 36.50 3.44 -18.78
N TYR A 389 35.26 3.55 -19.22
CA TYR A 389 34.89 4.17 -20.49
C TYR A 389 35.10 5.71 -20.49
N THR A 390 34.84 6.41 -19.37
CA THR A 390 35.14 7.84 -19.24
C THR A 390 36.64 8.16 -19.25
N HIS A 391 37.51 7.17 -19.07
CA HIS A 391 38.96 7.35 -19.18
C HIS A 391 39.45 7.12 -20.61
N LEU A 392 38.67 6.46 -21.47
CA LEU A 392 39.04 6.10 -22.86
C LEU A 392 38.36 6.98 -23.90
N THR A 393 37.17 7.50 -23.61
CA THR A 393 36.53 8.47 -24.49
C THR A 393 36.89 9.87 -24.04
N LEU A 394 37.98 10.40 -24.57
CA LEU A 394 38.11 11.83 -24.71
C LEU A 394 36.85 12.30 -25.48
N PRO A 395 36.17 13.36 -25.02
CA PRO A 395 35.13 13.93 -25.82
C PRO A 395 35.75 14.39 -27.14
N THR A 396 35.62 13.56 -28.15
CA THR A 396 35.87 13.98 -29.53
C THR A 396 34.73 14.95 -29.86
N ASN A 397 34.88 16.20 -29.46
CA ASN A 397 34.22 17.26 -30.16
C ASN A 397 34.77 17.24 -31.55
N SER A 398 34.01 16.65 -32.48
CA SER A 398 34.20 16.71 -33.88
C SER A 398 34.02 18.17 -34.36
N ARG A 399 35.01 18.98 -34.11
CA ARG A 399 35.31 20.19 -34.84
C ARG A 399 36.80 20.26 -34.98
N VAL A 400 37.31 19.54 -35.94
CA VAL A 400 38.43 19.99 -36.75
C VAL A 400 37.82 20.78 -37.88
#